data_1ed1bb85860283a0bc3861c8d8e36d8a
#
_entry.id   1ed1bb85860283a0bc3861c8d8e36d8a
#
_cell.length_a   1.000
_cell.length_b   1.000
_cell.length_c   1.000
_cell.angle_alpha   90.00
_cell.angle_beta   90.00
_cell.angle_gamma   90.00
#
_symmetry.space_group_name_H-M   'P 1'
#
loop_
_entity.id
_entity.type
_entity.pdbx_description
1 polymer ?
#
loop_
_entity_poly.entity_id
_entity_poly.type
_entity_poly.pdbx_seq_one_letter_code
_entity_poly.pdbx_strand_id
1 'polypeptide(L)'
;MLKVTKFGGSSMADACQYRKVRDILLSDPSRRVVVVSAAGKRDKNDHKITDLLYLCHAHTQYGVDCTGVYEMITSRYLAIRDELNIQLDLETEFAALKKRLDSKAVTQDELASRGEYFSAKLMAAYLGFQFIDAVEWVKFNFDGTVDQDASYELLRSLVLKGQGAVIPGFYGLMPDGHIRTFTRGGSDITGSLAAAALNADVYENWTDVSGILMADPRIVDDPQVIPEVTYDELRELSYSGAQVLHEGTIFPVREKNIPLNIRNPNAPEDKGTMIRERFDTPADPNRFITGITGKKDFTILSLSKRGMGNQVGVLRKVLSVLERHNISVDYVPNGIDNVSVVMTTESIAPHLYTILGEIQQDVEPDTLDVHDQIAVVAAVGRHMAFRPGISGRLFAALGEAGINIRMINQGPDELNIIFGVDNRDFKAAIRVLYNSFVK
;
A
#
# COMPACT_ATOMS: atom_id res chain seq x y z
N MET A 1 -6.70 11.07 -24.92
CA MET A 1 -6.72 10.54 -23.55
C MET A 1 -5.81 9.32 -23.46
N LEU A 2 -4.92 9.26 -22.49
CA LEU A 2 -4.05 8.12 -22.23
C LEU A 2 -4.32 7.59 -20.81
N LYS A 3 -4.64 6.34 -20.68
CA LYS A 3 -4.70 5.64 -19.40
C LYS A 3 -3.55 4.66 -19.29
N VAL A 4 -2.85 4.71 -18.17
CA VAL A 4 -1.92 3.66 -17.75
C VAL A 4 -2.67 2.74 -16.81
N THR A 5 -2.62 1.44 -17.07
CA THR A 5 -3.31 0.42 -16.28
C THR A 5 -2.29 -0.49 -15.61
N LYS A 6 -2.53 -0.86 -14.35
CA LYS A 6 -1.72 -1.89 -13.68
C LYS A 6 -2.63 -3.02 -13.22
N PHE A 7 -2.22 -4.25 -13.48
CA PHE A 7 -2.94 -5.45 -13.04
C PHE A 7 -2.11 -6.23 -12.01
N GLY A 8 -2.77 -6.59 -10.90
CA GLY A 8 -2.15 -7.36 -9.83
C GLY A 8 -1.97 -8.85 -10.18
N GLY A 9 -1.25 -9.58 -9.34
CA GLY A 9 -0.93 -10.99 -9.59
C GLY A 9 -2.13 -11.90 -9.73
N SER A 10 -3.23 -11.67 -9.01
CA SER A 10 -4.48 -12.42 -9.17
C SER A 10 -5.06 -12.32 -10.59
N SER A 11 -4.86 -11.18 -11.26
CA SER A 11 -5.25 -10.95 -12.65
C SER A 11 -4.33 -11.61 -13.68
N MET A 12 -3.18 -12.12 -13.24
CA MET A 12 -2.18 -12.83 -14.06
C MET A 12 -2.09 -14.32 -13.70
N ALA A 13 -3.02 -14.85 -12.90
CA ALA A 13 -2.90 -16.18 -12.32
C ALA A 13 -3.05 -17.33 -13.35
N ASP A 14 -3.89 -17.15 -14.36
CA ASP A 14 -4.23 -18.15 -15.37
C ASP A 14 -4.79 -17.53 -16.66
N ALA A 15 -5.03 -18.35 -17.66
CA ALA A 15 -5.55 -17.93 -18.97
C ALA A 15 -6.95 -17.28 -18.89
N CYS A 16 -7.80 -17.68 -17.94
CA CYS A 16 -9.11 -17.06 -17.74
C CYS A 16 -8.96 -15.60 -17.31
N GLN A 17 -8.04 -15.32 -16.40
CA GLN A 17 -7.74 -13.97 -15.95
C GLN A 17 -7.13 -13.12 -17.08
N TYR A 18 -6.23 -13.67 -17.90
CA TYR A 18 -5.70 -12.99 -19.09
C TYR A 18 -6.80 -12.57 -20.08
N ARG A 19 -7.81 -13.42 -20.30
CA ARG A 19 -8.97 -13.07 -21.14
C ARG A 19 -9.75 -11.89 -20.56
N LYS A 20 -10.01 -11.88 -19.25
CA LYS A 20 -10.68 -10.73 -18.57
C LYS A 20 -9.87 -9.44 -18.72
N VAL A 21 -8.55 -9.51 -18.50
CA VAL A 21 -7.66 -8.35 -18.63
C VAL A 21 -7.71 -7.82 -20.07
N ARG A 22 -7.62 -8.70 -21.08
CA ARG A 22 -7.73 -8.30 -22.48
C ARG A 22 -9.08 -7.61 -22.76
N ASP A 23 -10.17 -8.17 -22.30
CA ASP A 23 -11.51 -7.63 -22.55
C ASP A 23 -11.66 -6.24 -21.88
N ILE A 24 -11.12 -6.05 -20.67
CA ILE A 24 -11.03 -4.75 -20.00
C ILE A 24 -10.21 -3.75 -20.81
N LEU A 25 -9.05 -4.15 -21.33
CA LEU A 25 -8.19 -3.26 -22.09
C LEU A 25 -8.82 -2.86 -23.44
N LEU A 26 -9.42 -3.80 -24.13
CA LEU A 26 -10.05 -3.56 -25.43
C LEU A 26 -11.38 -2.80 -25.35
N SER A 27 -12.05 -2.80 -24.18
CA SER A 27 -13.28 -2.03 -23.96
C SER A 27 -13.05 -0.51 -23.95
N ASP A 28 -11.80 -0.06 -23.76
CA ASP A 28 -11.45 1.36 -23.75
C ASP A 28 -10.10 1.60 -24.48
N PRO A 29 -10.13 2.19 -25.67
CA PRO A 29 -8.94 2.40 -26.49
C PRO A 29 -7.92 3.39 -25.88
N SER A 30 -8.26 4.07 -24.79
CA SER A 30 -7.32 4.91 -24.04
C SER A 30 -6.37 4.10 -23.12
N ARG A 31 -6.68 2.83 -22.82
CA ARG A 31 -5.87 1.88 -22.03
C ARG A 31 -4.75 1.28 -22.84
N ARG A 32 -3.72 2.07 -23.15
CA ARG A 32 -2.64 1.64 -24.07
C ARG A 32 -1.36 1.22 -23.39
N VAL A 33 -1.13 1.60 -22.16
CA VAL A 33 0.07 1.21 -21.41
C VAL A 33 -0.36 0.37 -20.23
N VAL A 34 0.19 -0.84 -20.17
CA VAL A 34 -0.23 -1.88 -19.25
C VAL A 34 0.96 -2.36 -18.44
N VAL A 35 0.88 -2.24 -17.11
CA VAL A 35 1.87 -2.81 -16.19
C VAL A 35 1.28 -4.05 -15.55
N VAL A 36 2.04 -5.14 -15.54
CA VAL A 36 1.58 -6.42 -14.98
C VAL A 36 2.50 -6.93 -13.88
N SER A 37 1.91 -7.64 -12.93
CA SER A 37 2.63 -8.37 -11.88
C SER A 37 2.93 -9.81 -12.31
N ALA A 38 3.77 -10.51 -11.57
CA ALA A 38 3.94 -11.97 -11.68
C ALA A 38 2.60 -12.70 -11.47
N ALA A 39 2.49 -13.91 -11.98
CA ALA A 39 1.30 -14.74 -11.78
C ALA A 39 1.05 -15.03 -10.30
N GLY A 40 -0.12 -14.64 -9.81
CA GLY A 40 -0.57 -14.86 -8.45
C GLY A 40 -1.10 -16.28 -8.22
N LYS A 41 -1.80 -16.46 -7.08
CA LYS A 41 -2.48 -17.72 -6.76
C LYS A 41 -3.76 -17.86 -7.59
N ARG A 42 -4.04 -19.07 -8.08
CA ARG A 42 -5.32 -19.43 -8.72
C ARG A 42 -6.39 -19.73 -7.66
N ASP A 43 -5.97 -20.28 -6.52
CA ASP A 43 -6.81 -20.62 -5.38
C ASP A 43 -6.05 -20.53 -4.05
N LYS A 44 -6.70 -20.85 -2.92
CA LYS A 44 -6.12 -20.73 -1.58
C LYS A 44 -4.93 -21.67 -1.33
N ASN A 45 -4.86 -22.79 -2.04
CA ASN A 45 -3.82 -23.81 -1.88
C ASN A 45 -2.65 -23.63 -2.85
N ASP A 46 -2.77 -22.69 -3.79
CA ASP A 46 -1.77 -22.43 -4.79
C ASP A 46 -0.64 -21.52 -4.27
N HIS A 47 0.46 -21.46 -5.01
CA HIS A 47 1.63 -20.66 -4.70
C HIS A 47 1.73 -19.45 -5.65
N LYS A 48 2.19 -18.31 -5.12
CA LYS A 48 2.60 -17.19 -5.96
C LYS A 48 3.89 -17.53 -6.69
N ILE A 49 3.98 -17.15 -7.95
CA ILE A 49 5.22 -17.39 -8.73
C ILE A 49 6.43 -16.69 -8.10
N THR A 50 6.26 -15.50 -7.55
CA THR A 50 7.36 -14.78 -6.88
C THR A 50 7.89 -15.56 -5.67
N ASP A 51 7.00 -16.17 -4.85
CA ASP A 51 7.40 -16.99 -3.71
C ASP A 51 8.19 -18.24 -4.17
N LEU A 52 7.76 -18.89 -5.27
CA LEU A 52 8.47 -20.03 -5.87
C LEU A 52 9.85 -19.63 -6.43
N LEU A 53 9.96 -18.44 -7.02
CA LEU A 53 11.25 -17.92 -7.52
C LEU A 53 12.23 -17.67 -6.37
N TYR A 54 11.77 -17.08 -5.26
CA TYR A 54 12.60 -16.95 -4.05
C TYR A 54 13.00 -18.31 -3.48
N LEU A 55 12.10 -19.29 -3.47
CA LEU A 55 12.40 -20.63 -3.01
C LEU A 55 13.45 -21.33 -3.91
N CYS A 56 13.33 -21.20 -5.24
CA CYS A 56 14.34 -21.71 -6.19
C CYS A 56 15.71 -21.09 -5.92
N HIS A 57 15.80 -19.77 -5.72
CA HIS A 57 17.05 -19.11 -5.42
C HIS A 57 17.67 -19.65 -4.13
N ALA A 58 16.87 -19.74 -3.05
CA ALA A 58 17.33 -20.26 -1.77
C ALA A 58 17.84 -21.71 -1.90
N HIS A 59 17.10 -22.60 -2.56
CA HIS A 59 17.54 -23.97 -2.81
C HIS A 59 18.90 -24.02 -3.51
N THR A 60 19.06 -23.25 -4.58
CA THR A 60 20.33 -23.21 -5.35
C THR A 60 21.49 -22.70 -4.50
N GLN A 61 21.30 -21.68 -3.66
CA GLN A 61 22.34 -21.16 -2.77
C GLN A 61 22.82 -22.22 -1.78
N TYR A 62 21.91 -23.00 -1.21
CA TYR A 62 22.20 -24.06 -0.25
C TYR A 62 22.55 -25.40 -0.91
N GLY A 63 22.64 -25.49 -2.24
CA GLY A 63 22.97 -26.72 -2.95
C GLY A 63 21.85 -27.77 -2.93
N VAL A 64 20.60 -27.35 -2.70
CA VAL A 64 19.41 -28.20 -2.76
C VAL A 64 18.87 -28.16 -4.19
N ASP A 65 18.41 -29.30 -4.70
CA ASP A 65 17.78 -29.37 -6.02
C ASP A 65 16.49 -28.53 -6.05
N CYS A 66 16.40 -27.60 -7.00
CA CYS A 66 15.22 -26.75 -7.22
C CYS A 66 14.39 -27.15 -8.44
N THR A 67 14.73 -28.27 -9.10
CA THR A 67 14.11 -28.67 -10.39
C THR A 67 12.59 -28.76 -10.29
N GLY A 68 12.04 -29.44 -9.28
CA GLY A 68 10.60 -29.54 -9.10
C GLY A 68 9.90 -28.19 -8.86
N VAL A 69 10.53 -27.28 -8.10
CA VAL A 69 9.97 -25.91 -7.90
C VAL A 69 10.04 -25.10 -9.19
N TYR A 70 11.13 -25.23 -9.93
CA TYR A 70 11.30 -24.56 -11.22
C TYR A 70 10.27 -25.04 -12.25
N GLU A 71 9.99 -26.37 -12.29
CA GLU A 71 8.95 -26.95 -13.14
C GLU A 71 7.54 -26.42 -12.80
N MET A 72 7.24 -26.19 -11.54
CA MET A 72 5.98 -25.54 -11.14
C MET A 72 5.84 -24.14 -11.73
N ILE A 73 6.94 -23.38 -11.80
CA ILE A 73 6.95 -22.03 -12.37
C ILE A 73 6.75 -22.10 -13.88
N THR A 74 7.56 -22.88 -14.58
CA THR A 74 7.54 -22.97 -16.06
C THR A 74 6.23 -23.54 -16.55
N SER A 75 5.72 -24.62 -15.92
CA SER A 75 4.43 -25.21 -16.28
C SER A 75 3.27 -24.20 -16.17
N ARG A 76 3.30 -23.28 -15.22
CA ARG A 76 2.29 -22.23 -15.09
C ARG A 76 2.23 -21.34 -16.33
N TYR A 77 3.38 -20.83 -16.77
CA TYR A 77 3.46 -19.92 -17.92
C TYR A 77 3.20 -20.65 -19.24
N LEU A 78 3.67 -21.91 -19.36
CA LEU A 78 3.39 -22.75 -20.53
C LEU A 78 1.89 -23.05 -20.65
N ALA A 79 1.23 -23.40 -19.55
CA ALA A 79 -0.22 -23.62 -19.55
C ALA A 79 -0.99 -22.35 -19.98
N ILE A 80 -0.63 -21.17 -19.48
CA ILE A 80 -1.24 -19.88 -19.90
C ILE A 80 -1.03 -19.66 -21.40
N ARG A 81 0.21 -19.84 -21.91
CA ARG A 81 0.54 -19.71 -23.33
C ARG A 81 -0.31 -20.61 -24.19
N ASP A 82 -0.35 -21.90 -23.84
CA ASP A 82 -0.99 -22.94 -24.64
C ASP A 82 -2.52 -22.78 -24.65
N GLU A 83 -3.15 -22.49 -23.51
CA GLU A 83 -4.58 -22.23 -23.42
C GLU A 83 -5.03 -20.95 -24.14
N LEU A 84 -4.13 -19.98 -24.31
CA LEU A 84 -4.39 -18.75 -25.06
C LEU A 84 -3.93 -18.82 -26.51
N ASN A 85 -3.35 -19.96 -26.94
CA ASN A 85 -2.77 -20.18 -28.28
C ASN A 85 -1.74 -19.10 -28.68
N ILE A 86 -0.91 -18.65 -27.72
CA ILE A 86 0.12 -17.65 -27.93
C ILE A 86 1.33 -18.28 -28.60
N GLN A 87 1.80 -17.71 -29.71
CA GLN A 87 3.00 -18.16 -30.41
C GLN A 87 4.22 -17.45 -29.81
N LEU A 88 4.80 -18.05 -28.77
CA LEU A 88 5.97 -17.53 -28.06
C LEU A 88 6.85 -18.69 -27.57
N ASP A 89 8.13 -18.68 -27.96
CA ASP A 89 9.11 -19.66 -27.48
C ASP A 89 9.56 -19.28 -26.05
N LEU A 90 8.91 -19.87 -25.05
CA LEU A 90 9.30 -19.73 -23.66
C LEU A 90 10.28 -20.83 -23.24
N GLU A 91 10.28 -21.97 -23.89
CA GLU A 91 11.11 -23.12 -23.55
C GLU A 91 12.60 -22.79 -23.63
N THR A 92 13.02 -22.10 -24.70
CA THR A 92 14.41 -21.65 -24.87
C THR A 92 14.82 -20.69 -23.76
N GLU A 93 13.96 -19.74 -23.39
CA GLU A 93 14.25 -18.79 -22.32
C GLU A 93 14.29 -19.47 -20.93
N PHE A 94 13.38 -20.38 -20.65
CA PHE A 94 13.40 -21.17 -19.42
C PHE A 94 14.64 -22.04 -19.31
N ALA A 95 15.05 -22.72 -20.40
CA ALA A 95 16.28 -23.51 -20.40
C ALA A 95 17.52 -22.65 -20.15
N ALA A 96 17.61 -21.48 -20.75
CA ALA A 96 18.70 -20.55 -20.54
C ALA A 96 18.72 -20.01 -19.09
N LEU A 97 17.57 -19.68 -18.52
CA LEU A 97 17.46 -19.22 -17.12
C LEU A 97 17.84 -20.35 -16.14
N LYS A 98 17.36 -21.58 -16.38
CA LYS A 98 17.71 -22.75 -15.55
C LYS A 98 19.21 -23.02 -15.55
N LYS A 99 19.87 -22.98 -16.71
CA LYS A 99 21.33 -23.14 -16.83
C LYS A 99 22.08 -22.10 -16.00
N ARG A 100 21.65 -20.82 -16.03
CA ARG A 100 22.25 -19.75 -15.25
C ARG A 100 21.99 -19.92 -13.75
N LEU A 101 20.79 -20.37 -13.38
CA LEU A 101 20.42 -20.67 -12.00
C LEU A 101 21.29 -21.79 -11.43
N ASP A 102 21.44 -22.89 -12.16
CA ASP A 102 22.26 -24.06 -11.74
C ASP A 102 23.74 -23.70 -11.58
N SER A 103 24.24 -22.77 -12.39
CA SER A 103 25.62 -22.23 -12.27
C SER A 103 25.74 -21.12 -11.21
N LYS A 104 24.69 -20.80 -10.46
CA LYS A 104 24.63 -19.71 -9.48
C LYS A 104 24.96 -18.33 -10.07
N ALA A 105 24.74 -18.14 -11.37
CA ALA A 105 25.01 -16.90 -12.08
C ALA A 105 23.77 -15.95 -12.16
N VAL A 106 22.79 -16.14 -11.28
CA VAL A 106 21.57 -15.31 -11.20
C VAL A 106 21.43 -14.79 -9.78
N THR A 107 21.24 -13.49 -9.64
CA THR A 107 20.96 -12.88 -8.34
C THR A 107 19.51 -13.15 -7.91
N GLN A 108 19.23 -12.98 -6.62
CA GLN A 108 17.87 -13.15 -6.09
C GLN A 108 16.87 -12.20 -6.77
N ASP A 109 17.25 -10.94 -6.94
CA ASP A 109 16.39 -9.92 -7.56
C ASP A 109 16.17 -10.20 -9.05
N GLU A 110 17.22 -10.61 -9.76
CA GLU A 110 17.09 -11.01 -11.15
C GLU A 110 16.13 -12.20 -11.29
N LEU A 111 16.27 -13.23 -10.46
CA LEU A 111 15.38 -14.39 -10.52
C LEU A 111 13.93 -14.00 -10.17
N ALA A 112 13.74 -13.21 -9.11
CA ALA A 112 12.40 -12.75 -8.70
C ALA A 112 11.71 -11.93 -9.80
N SER A 113 12.46 -11.06 -10.51
CA SER A 113 11.94 -10.24 -11.60
C SER A 113 11.37 -11.04 -12.78
N ARG A 114 11.79 -12.30 -12.95
CA ARG A 114 11.35 -13.14 -14.08
C ARG A 114 9.87 -13.47 -14.03
N GLY A 115 9.24 -13.38 -12.86
CA GLY A 115 7.80 -13.54 -12.72
C GLY A 115 7.02 -12.50 -13.53
N GLU A 116 7.30 -11.23 -13.30
CA GLU A 116 6.71 -10.11 -14.03
C GLU A 116 7.13 -10.10 -15.50
N TYR A 117 8.40 -10.42 -15.76
CA TYR A 117 8.94 -10.48 -17.13
C TYR A 117 8.15 -11.45 -18.01
N PHE A 118 7.94 -12.70 -17.58
CA PHE A 118 7.21 -13.68 -18.36
C PHE A 118 5.72 -13.36 -18.44
N SER A 119 5.12 -12.83 -17.36
CA SER A 119 3.74 -12.34 -17.41
C SER A 119 3.56 -11.24 -18.48
N ALA A 120 4.48 -10.29 -18.53
CA ALA A 120 4.41 -9.17 -19.48
C ALA A 120 4.65 -9.62 -20.94
N LYS A 121 5.59 -10.53 -21.17
CA LYS A 121 5.81 -11.10 -22.52
C LYS A 121 4.58 -11.83 -23.05
N LEU A 122 3.95 -12.66 -22.21
CA LEU A 122 2.72 -13.37 -22.58
C LEU A 122 1.59 -12.37 -22.87
N MET A 123 1.40 -11.38 -22.00
CA MET A 123 0.33 -10.39 -22.17
C MET A 123 0.59 -9.53 -23.43
N ALA A 124 1.84 -9.13 -23.69
CA ALA A 124 2.20 -8.37 -24.89
C ALA A 124 1.91 -9.16 -26.17
N ALA A 125 2.32 -10.44 -26.23
CA ALA A 125 2.05 -11.32 -27.35
C ALA A 125 0.54 -11.57 -27.54
N TYR A 126 -0.20 -11.75 -26.44
CA TYR A 126 -1.66 -11.98 -26.46
C TYR A 126 -2.45 -10.77 -26.98
N LEU A 127 -1.99 -9.55 -26.68
CA LEU A 127 -2.61 -8.29 -27.10
C LEU A 127 -2.11 -7.80 -28.46
N GLY A 128 -0.98 -8.29 -28.95
CA GLY A 128 -0.26 -7.70 -30.09
C GLY A 128 0.34 -6.33 -29.74
N PHE A 129 0.66 -6.08 -28.47
CA PHE A 129 1.26 -4.85 -27.98
C PHE A 129 2.79 -4.97 -27.93
N GLN A 130 3.46 -3.82 -27.90
CA GLN A 130 4.91 -3.78 -27.69
C GLN A 130 5.25 -4.29 -26.29
N PHE A 131 6.26 -5.16 -26.18
CA PHE A 131 6.88 -5.48 -24.89
C PHE A 131 8.01 -4.48 -24.63
N ILE A 132 8.04 -3.87 -23.45
CA ILE A 132 9.11 -2.97 -22.99
C ILE A 132 9.62 -3.51 -21.66
N ASP A 133 10.86 -4.02 -21.63
CA ASP A 133 11.45 -4.52 -20.39
C ASP A 133 11.69 -3.38 -19.40
N ALA A 134 11.42 -3.61 -18.11
CA ALA A 134 11.65 -2.62 -17.07
C ALA A 134 13.12 -2.18 -16.98
N VAL A 135 14.08 -3.05 -17.25
CA VAL A 135 15.51 -2.72 -17.26
C VAL A 135 15.90 -1.68 -18.32
N GLU A 136 15.09 -1.51 -19.36
CA GLU A 136 15.35 -0.55 -20.42
C GLU A 136 15.10 0.89 -19.94
N TRP A 137 14.17 1.09 -18.99
CA TRP A 137 13.74 2.42 -18.62
C TRP A 137 13.75 2.72 -17.10
N VAL A 138 13.45 1.76 -16.21
CA VAL A 138 13.51 1.99 -14.75
C VAL A 138 14.98 1.98 -14.31
N LYS A 139 15.50 3.15 -13.97
CA LYS A 139 16.88 3.31 -13.49
C LYS A 139 16.88 3.65 -12.02
N PHE A 140 17.77 2.98 -11.27
CA PHE A 140 18.03 3.28 -9.87
C PHE A 140 19.28 4.12 -9.71
N ASN A 141 19.33 4.91 -8.66
CA ASN A 141 20.56 5.51 -8.13
C ASN A 141 21.32 4.49 -7.27
N PHE A 142 22.59 4.77 -6.93
CA PHE A 142 23.39 3.90 -6.07
C PHE A 142 22.80 3.72 -4.65
N ASP A 143 22.05 4.68 -4.13
CA ASP A 143 21.35 4.60 -2.85
C ASP A 143 20.07 3.73 -2.91
N GLY A 144 19.67 3.33 -4.12
CA GLY A 144 18.48 2.51 -4.38
C GLY A 144 17.18 3.29 -4.53
N THR A 145 17.23 4.59 -4.59
CA THR A 145 16.11 5.43 -5.07
C THR A 145 16.00 5.35 -6.59
N VAL A 146 14.82 5.65 -7.13
CA VAL A 146 14.63 5.71 -8.59
C VAL A 146 15.15 7.04 -9.12
N ASP A 147 15.97 6.98 -10.17
CA ASP A 147 16.27 8.14 -11.01
C ASP A 147 15.07 8.41 -11.90
N GLN A 148 14.17 9.28 -11.41
CA GLN A 148 12.90 9.58 -12.10
C GLN A 148 13.12 10.26 -13.43
N ASP A 149 14.04 11.23 -13.51
CA ASP A 149 14.26 12.02 -14.73
C ASP A 149 14.76 11.12 -15.87
N ALA A 150 15.81 10.33 -15.63
CA ALA A 150 16.32 9.38 -16.60
C ALA A 150 15.27 8.33 -16.99
N SER A 151 14.56 7.77 -16.01
CA SER A 151 13.51 6.78 -16.24
C SER A 151 12.38 7.32 -17.09
N TYR A 152 11.92 8.54 -16.82
CA TYR A 152 10.82 9.18 -17.58
C TYR A 152 11.21 9.48 -19.01
N GLU A 153 12.42 9.98 -19.25
CA GLU A 153 12.92 10.26 -20.60
C GLU A 153 13.03 8.98 -21.43
N LEU A 154 13.61 7.93 -20.84
CA LEU A 154 13.75 6.63 -21.49
C LEU A 154 12.39 6.03 -21.86
N LEU A 155 11.42 5.98 -20.94
CA LEU A 155 10.11 5.41 -21.27
C LEU A 155 9.40 6.19 -22.38
N ARG A 156 9.46 7.52 -22.37
CA ARG A 156 8.88 8.35 -23.45
C ARG A 156 9.49 8.04 -24.82
N SER A 157 10.78 7.71 -24.87
CA SER A 157 11.46 7.37 -26.12
C SER A 157 11.11 5.96 -26.62
N LEU A 158 10.79 5.03 -25.71
CA LEU A 158 10.52 3.63 -26.02
C LEU A 158 9.07 3.38 -26.47
N VAL A 159 8.11 4.12 -25.89
CA VAL A 159 6.69 3.92 -26.24
C VAL A 159 6.38 4.46 -27.62
N LEU A 160 6.05 3.55 -28.54
CA LEU A 160 5.71 3.91 -29.92
C LEU A 160 4.35 4.60 -30.00
N LYS A 161 4.28 5.70 -30.77
CA LYS A 161 3.03 6.45 -30.95
C LYS A 161 1.94 5.58 -31.60
N GLY A 162 0.79 5.51 -30.95
CA GLY A 162 -0.38 4.80 -31.47
C GLY A 162 -0.38 3.29 -31.22
N GLN A 163 0.70 2.71 -30.68
CA GLN A 163 0.78 1.31 -30.31
C GLN A 163 0.57 1.14 -28.80
N GLY A 164 -0.02 0.02 -28.38
CA GLY A 164 -0.09 -0.37 -26.99
C GLY A 164 1.26 -0.93 -26.50
N ALA A 165 1.56 -0.76 -25.23
CA ALA A 165 2.77 -1.30 -24.59
C ALA A 165 2.43 -2.08 -23.33
N VAL A 166 3.12 -3.21 -23.10
CA VAL A 166 3.07 -3.99 -21.86
C VAL A 166 4.44 -3.95 -21.19
N ILE A 167 4.44 -3.64 -19.92
CA ILE A 167 5.63 -3.41 -19.10
C ILE A 167 5.59 -4.37 -17.91
N PRO A 168 6.65 -5.13 -17.64
CA PRO A 168 6.76 -5.86 -16.38
C PRO A 168 6.93 -4.88 -15.21
N GLY A 169 6.19 -5.08 -14.13
CA GLY A 169 6.35 -4.30 -12.92
C GLY A 169 7.51 -4.79 -12.05
N PHE A 170 7.68 -4.17 -10.85
CA PHE A 170 8.45 -4.69 -9.73
C PHE A 170 9.96 -4.48 -9.76
N TYR A 171 10.64 -4.23 -10.87
CA TYR A 171 12.09 -4.16 -10.96
C TYR A 171 12.61 -3.08 -11.91
N GLY A 172 13.91 -2.85 -11.86
CA GLY A 172 14.66 -1.96 -12.76
C GLY A 172 16.15 -2.29 -12.72
N LEU A 173 16.98 -1.39 -13.25
CA LEU A 173 18.40 -1.56 -13.44
C LEU A 173 19.20 -0.60 -12.54
N MET A 174 20.15 -1.15 -11.77
CA MET A 174 21.12 -0.40 -11.02
C MET A 174 22.23 0.15 -11.94
N PRO A 175 22.97 1.20 -11.51
CA PRO A 175 24.07 1.78 -12.31
C PRO A 175 25.20 0.79 -12.61
N ASP A 176 25.39 -0.24 -11.79
CA ASP A 176 26.36 -1.30 -11.97
C ASP A 176 25.91 -2.43 -12.93
N GLY A 177 24.72 -2.29 -13.50
CA GLY A 177 24.13 -3.26 -14.42
C GLY A 177 23.36 -4.42 -13.78
N HIS A 178 23.25 -4.47 -12.45
CA HIS A 178 22.44 -5.49 -11.78
C HIS A 178 20.96 -5.11 -11.75
N ILE A 179 20.10 -6.13 -11.87
CA ILE A 179 18.67 -5.97 -11.65
C ILE A 179 18.40 -5.81 -10.16
N ARG A 180 17.55 -4.85 -9.81
CA ARG A 180 17.06 -4.63 -8.47
C ARG A 180 15.54 -4.64 -8.44
N THR A 181 14.96 -5.28 -7.42
CA THR A 181 13.52 -5.27 -7.18
C THR A 181 13.14 -4.18 -6.18
N PHE A 182 11.90 -3.66 -6.30
CA PHE A 182 11.31 -2.80 -5.27
C PHE A 182 10.95 -3.62 -4.03
N THR A 183 11.10 -3.04 -2.86
CA THR A 183 10.90 -3.75 -1.58
C THR A 183 9.43 -4.07 -1.27
N ARG A 184 8.48 -3.21 -1.70
CA ARG A 184 7.03 -3.39 -1.50
C ARG A 184 6.25 -2.71 -2.62
N GLY A 185 5.11 -3.31 -3.01
CA GLY A 185 4.21 -2.71 -4.00
C GLY A 185 4.86 -2.38 -5.35
N GLY A 186 5.89 -3.14 -5.74
CA GLY A 186 6.77 -2.78 -6.85
C GLY A 186 6.06 -2.59 -8.17
N SER A 187 5.05 -3.41 -8.48
CA SER A 187 4.27 -3.23 -9.71
C SER A 187 3.36 -1.98 -9.64
N ASP A 188 2.90 -1.60 -8.43
CA ASP A 188 2.15 -0.35 -8.23
C ASP A 188 3.06 0.86 -8.45
N ILE A 189 4.30 0.80 -7.93
CA ILE A 189 5.33 1.83 -8.15
C ILE A 189 5.64 1.94 -9.64
N THR A 190 5.87 0.82 -10.33
CA THR A 190 6.15 0.82 -11.78
C THR A 190 4.99 1.44 -12.57
N GLY A 191 3.73 1.11 -12.22
CA GLY A 191 2.54 1.70 -12.84
C GLY A 191 2.46 3.21 -12.62
N SER A 192 2.74 3.65 -11.40
CA SER A 192 2.77 5.07 -11.03
C SER A 192 3.88 5.83 -11.77
N LEU A 193 5.09 5.28 -11.84
CA LEU A 193 6.20 5.83 -12.62
C LEU A 193 5.87 5.92 -14.12
N ALA A 194 5.29 4.87 -14.68
CA ALA A 194 4.89 4.86 -16.09
C ALA A 194 3.81 5.91 -16.39
N ALA A 195 2.83 6.05 -15.50
CA ALA A 195 1.79 7.08 -15.63
C ALA A 195 2.38 8.49 -15.54
N ALA A 196 3.30 8.74 -14.59
CA ALA A 196 3.99 10.02 -14.44
C ALA A 196 4.89 10.33 -15.65
N ALA A 197 5.68 9.33 -16.10
CA ALA A 197 6.56 9.48 -17.26
C ALA A 197 5.81 9.89 -18.52
N LEU A 198 4.64 9.32 -18.77
CA LEU A 198 3.85 9.52 -19.97
C LEU A 198 2.82 10.64 -19.85
N ASN A 199 2.77 11.35 -18.72
CA ASN A 199 1.74 12.35 -18.39
C ASN A 199 0.33 11.79 -18.66
N ALA A 200 0.04 10.63 -18.09
CA ALA A 200 -1.25 9.97 -18.29
C ALA A 200 -2.42 10.81 -17.75
N ASP A 201 -3.56 10.73 -18.39
CA ASP A 201 -4.78 11.41 -17.90
C ASP A 201 -5.36 10.71 -16.66
N VAL A 202 -5.15 9.39 -16.55
CA VAL A 202 -5.57 8.56 -15.40
C VAL A 202 -4.61 7.39 -15.24
N TYR A 203 -4.27 7.06 -14.00
CA TYR A 203 -3.67 5.78 -13.62
C TYR A 203 -4.74 4.86 -13.04
N GLU A 204 -5.04 3.74 -13.69
CA GLU A 204 -5.98 2.74 -13.19
C GLU A 204 -5.20 1.59 -12.51
N ASN A 205 -5.41 1.38 -11.22
CA ASN A 205 -4.87 0.23 -10.50
C ASN A 205 -5.98 -0.82 -10.33
N TRP A 206 -5.87 -1.91 -11.08
CA TRP A 206 -6.81 -3.03 -11.08
C TRP A 206 -6.36 -4.09 -10.06
N THR A 207 -7.15 -4.26 -9.00
CA THR A 207 -6.91 -5.15 -7.87
C THR A 207 -8.19 -5.91 -7.51
N ASP A 208 -8.12 -6.86 -6.58
CA ASP A 208 -9.23 -7.77 -6.21
C ASP A 208 -10.35 -7.14 -5.36
N VAL A 209 -10.37 -5.82 -5.26
CA VAL A 209 -11.41 -5.06 -4.56
C VAL A 209 -12.03 -3.99 -5.46
N SER A 210 -13.36 -3.78 -5.33
CA SER A 210 -14.12 -2.81 -6.13
C SER A 210 -13.93 -1.35 -5.68
N GLY A 211 -12.81 -1.03 -5.04
CA GLY A 211 -12.49 0.29 -4.50
C GLY A 211 -12.14 0.23 -3.02
N ILE A 212 -11.94 1.41 -2.43
CA ILE A 212 -11.66 1.56 -1.01
C ILE A 212 -12.96 1.52 -0.24
N LEU A 213 -13.02 0.70 0.80
CA LEU A 213 -14.19 0.56 1.65
C LEU A 213 -14.18 1.58 2.80
N MET A 214 -15.35 2.08 3.19
CA MET A 214 -15.51 3.03 4.29
C MET A 214 -15.17 2.44 5.66
N ALA A 215 -15.14 1.11 5.79
CA ALA A 215 -14.71 0.38 6.99
C ALA A 215 -14.17 -1.01 6.60
N ASP A 216 -13.47 -1.66 7.54
CA ASP A 216 -12.95 -3.02 7.34
C ASP A 216 -14.12 -4.04 7.21
N PRO A 217 -14.23 -4.79 6.11
CA PRO A 217 -15.27 -5.78 5.89
C PRO A 217 -15.24 -6.96 6.88
N ARG A 218 -14.12 -7.13 7.61
CA ARG A 218 -14.02 -8.10 8.72
C ARG A 218 -14.68 -7.61 10.00
N ILE A 219 -15.07 -6.33 10.07
CA ILE A 219 -15.68 -5.67 11.23
C ILE A 219 -17.12 -5.26 10.93
N VAL A 220 -17.35 -4.68 9.77
CA VAL A 220 -18.66 -4.19 9.31
C VAL A 220 -19.12 -5.05 8.13
N ASP A 221 -20.32 -5.57 8.21
CA ASP A 221 -20.89 -6.36 7.11
C ASP A 221 -21.29 -5.42 5.97
N ASP A 222 -20.82 -5.73 4.75
CA ASP A 222 -21.09 -5.02 3.50
C ASP A 222 -20.86 -3.49 3.61
N PRO A 223 -19.62 -3.06 3.89
CA PRO A 223 -19.32 -1.65 3.98
C PRO A 223 -19.37 -0.98 2.61
N GLN A 224 -19.89 0.25 2.55
CA GLN A 224 -19.96 1.02 1.31
C GLN A 224 -18.57 1.31 0.74
N VAL A 225 -18.49 1.38 -0.59
CA VAL A 225 -17.31 1.83 -1.32
C VAL A 225 -17.22 3.37 -1.23
N ILE A 226 -16.04 3.89 -1.02
CA ILE A 226 -15.73 5.31 -1.11
C ILE A 226 -15.59 5.66 -2.59
N PRO A 227 -16.51 6.44 -3.21
CA PRO A 227 -16.42 6.74 -4.63
C PRO A 227 -15.27 7.69 -4.95
N GLU A 228 -14.99 8.64 -4.05
CA GLU A 228 -14.00 9.70 -4.23
C GLU A 228 -13.26 9.97 -2.93
N VAL A 229 -11.94 10.06 -3.00
CA VAL A 229 -11.06 10.33 -1.84
C VAL A 229 -9.89 11.20 -2.29
N THR A 230 -9.48 12.17 -1.46
CA THR A 230 -8.25 12.92 -1.72
C THR A 230 -7.02 12.12 -1.32
N TYR A 231 -5.85 12.48 -1.85
CA TYR A 231 -4.59 11.85 -1.42
C TYR A 231 -4.33 12.02 0.08
N ASP A 232 -4.71 13.16 0.65
CA ASP A 232 -4.54 13.40 2.10
C ASP A 232 -5.49 12.52 2.93
N GLU A 233 -6.78 12.40 2.54
CA GLU A 233 -7.71 11.47 3.19
C GLU A 233 -7.24 10.01 3.08
N LEU A 234 -6.73 9.62 1.90
CA LEU A 234 -6.18 8.27 1.69
C LEU A 234 -4.99 8.00 2.61
N ARG A 235 -4.10 8.98 2.79
CA ARG A 235 -2.96 8.90 3.70
C ARG A 235 -3.41 8.69 5.13
N GLU A 236 -4.39 9.48 5.59
CA GLU A 236 -4.96 9.34 6.93
C GLU A 236 -5.60 7.95 7.16
N LEU A 237 -6.39 7.46 6.18
CA LEU A 237 -6.97 6.12 6.24
C LEU A 237 -5.90 5.03 6.30
N SER A 238 -4.88 5.13 5.46
CA SER A 238 -3.80 4.14 5.38
C SER A 238 -2.94 4.11 6.64
N TYR A 239 -2.57 5.29 7.17
CA TYR A 239 -1.80 5.40 8.41
C TYR A 239 -2.58 4.82 9.60
N SER A 240 -3.88 5.11 9.65
CA SER A 240 -4.76 4.64 10.72
C SER A 240 -5.21 3.18 10.59
N GLY A 241 -4.82 2.46 9.53
CA GLY A 241 -5.00 0.99 9.45
C GLY A 241 -5.77 0.45 8.26
N ALA A 242 -6.28 1.28 7.36
CA ALA A 242 -6.87 0.79 6.12
C ALA A 242 -5.78 0.20 5.21
N GLN A 243 -5.96 -1.05 4.82
CA GLN A 243 -5.04 -1.72 3.89
C GLN A 243 -5.46 -1.39 2.45
N VAL A 244 -5.04 -0.25 1.92
CA VAL A 244 -5.45 0.18 0.57
C VAL A 244 -4.28 0.19 -0.39
N LEU A 245 -3.36 1.12 -0.20
CA LEU A 245 -2.16 1.31 -1.01
C LEU A 245 -1.05 1.84 -0.11
N HIS A 246 0.17 1.43 -0.40
CA HIS A 246 1.33 1.99 0.30
C HIS A 246 1.62 3.39 -0.26
N GLU A 247 1.80 4.40 0.60
CA GLU A 247 2.01 5.81 0.20
C GLU A 247 3.13 5.97 -0.83
N GLY A 248 4.24 5.27 -0.64
CA GLY A 248 5.37 5.29 -1.58
C GLY A 248 5.02 4.84 -3.01
N THR A 249 3.92 4.08 -3.20
CA THR A 249 3.52 3.57 -4.52
C THR A 249 2.78 4.61 -5.37
N ILE A 250 2.21 5.62 -4.74
CA ILE A 250 1.38 6.64 -5.41
C ILE A 250 2.08 8.00 -5.55
N PHE A 251 3.26 8.15 -4.95
CA PHE A 251 4.01 9.41 -4.96
C PHE A 251 4.23 9.99 -6.37
N PRO A 252 4.69 9.21 -7.38
CA PRO A 252 4.92 9.75 -8.72
C PRO A 252 3.67 10.34 -9.40
N VAL A 253 2.50 9.68 -9.25
CA VAL A 253 1.25 10.20 -9.83
C VAL A 253 0.71 11.37 -9.04
N ARG A 254 0.87 11.38 -7.72
CA ARG A 254 0.49 12.52 -6.88
C ARG A 254 1.27 13.78 -7.26
N GLU A 255 2.59 13.68 -7.40
CA GLU A 255 3.47 14.79 -7.79
C GLU A 255 3.07 15.43 -9.12
N LYS A 256 2.58 14.62 -10.07
CA LYS A 256 2.09 15.06 -11.39
C LYS A 256 0.60 15.41 -11.40
N ASN A 257 -0.09 15.37 -10.26
CA ASN A 257 -1.54 15.54 -10.17
C ASN A 257 -2.36 14.62 -11.10
N ILE A 258 -1.87 13.41 -11.34
CA ILE A 258 -2.55 12.41 -12.16
C ILE A 258 -3.58 11.70 -11.29
N PRO A 259 -4.87 11.67 -11.68
CA PRO A 259 -5.89 10.91 -10.98
C PRO A 259 -5.57 9.41 -10.94
N LEU A 260 -5.77 8.79 -9.78
CA LEU A 260 -5.64 7.34 -9.59
C LEU A 260 -7.04 6.73 -9.39
N ASN A 261 -7.35 5.67 -10.12
CA ASN A 261 -8.62 4.93 -9.96
C ASN A 261 -8.35 3.48 -9.53
N ILE A 262 -8.88 3.08 -8.39
CA ILE A 262 -8.83 1.69 -7.89
C ILE A 262 -10.03 0.93 -8.44
N ARG A 263 -9.79 -0.16 -9.16
CA ARG A 263 -10.83 -0.93 -9.86
C ARG A 263 -10.67 -2.43 -9.68
N ASN A 264 -11.78 -3.17 -9.88
CA ASN A 264 -11.80 -4.62 -9.74
C ASN A 264 -11.92 -5.31 -11.12
N PRO A 265 -10.95 -6.15 -11.54
CA PRO A 265 -11.04 -6.89 -12.80
C PRO A 265 -12.15 -7.96 -12.80
N ASN A 266 -12.64 -8.37 -11.64
CA ASN A 266 -13.76 -9.30 -11.52
C ASN A 266 -15.14 -8.63 -11.54
N ALA A 267 -15.17 -7.29 -11.41
CA ALA A 267 -16.37 -6.46 -11.50
C ALA A 267 -16.01 -5.17 -12.30
N PRO A 268 -15.71 -5.29 -13.60
CA PRO A 268 -15.18 -4.16 -14.39
C PRO A 268 -16.20 -3.03 -14.58
N GLU A 269 -17.49 -3.28 -14.36
CA GLU A 269 -18.55 -2.26 -14.42
C GLU A 269 -18.54 -1.35 -13.18
N ASP A 270 -17.96 -1.81 -12.05
CA ASP A 270 -17.84 -0.99 -10.86
C ASP A 270 -16.91 0.19 -11.13
N LYS A 271 -17.36 1.39 -10.77
CA LYS A 271 -16.56 2.61 -10.96
C LYS A 271 -15.30 2.65 -10.08
N GLY A 272 -15.31 1.88 -8.98
CA GLY A 272 -14.24 1.85 -8.00
C GLY A 272 -14.10 3.16 -7.21
N THR A 273 -12.90 3.45 -6.73
CA THR A 273 -12.58 4.68 -6.00
C THR A 273 -11.67 5.58 -6.84
N MET A 274 -12.09 6.81 -7.04
CA MET A 274 -11.26 7.84 -7.68
C MET A 274 -10.47 8.62 -6.63
N ILE A 275 -9.16 8.73 -6.80
CA ILE A 275 -8.24 9.44 -5.92
C ILE A 275 -7.66 10.63 -6.67
N ARG A 276 -7.73 11.83 -6.07
CA ARG A 276 -7.20 13.08 -6.65
C ARG A 276 -6.67 13.99 -5.56
N GLU A 277 -5.91 15.01 -5.95
CA GLU A 277 -5.49 16.05 -5.01
C GLU A 277 -6.67 16.89 -4.52
N ARG A 278 -7.60 17.23 -5.43
CA ARG A 278 -8.81 18.03 -5.13
C ARG A 278 -9.99 17.55 -5.97
N PHE A 279 -11.17 17.80 -5.47
CA PHE A 279 -12.42 17.64 -6.21
C PHE A 279 -13.09 18.99 -6.36
N ASP A 280 -13.52 19.32 -7.58
CA ASP A 280 -14.17 20.60 -7.90
C ASP A 280 -15.62 20.68 -7.38
N THR A 281 -16.24 19.53 -7.15
CA THR A 281 -17.57 19.47 -6.57
C THR A 281 -17.49 19.60 -5.05
N PRO A 282 -18.32 20.45 -4.43
CA PRO A 282 -18.47 20.48 -2.98
C PRO A 282 -18.81 19.09 -2.48
N ALA A 283 -18.13 18.64 -1.41
CA ALA A 283 -18.52 17.41 -0.73
C ALA A 283 -20.00 17.48 -0.36
N ASP A 284 -20.70 16.32 -0.53
CA ASP A 284 -22.11 16.21 -0.09
C ASP A 284 -22.21 16.73 1.36
N PRO A 285 -23.04 17.76 1.62
CA PRO A 285 -23.15 18.30 2.96
C PRO A 285 -23.64 17.28 3.99
N ASN A 286 -24.23 16.17 3.58
CA ASN A 286 -24.66 15.10 4.45
C ASN A 286 -23.62 13.97 4.61
N ARG A 287 -22.61 13.91 3.76
CA ARG A 287 -21.55 12.90 3.77
C ARG A 287 -20.20 13.53 4.16
N PHE A 288 -19.96 13.64 5.45
CA PHE A 288 -18.74 14.28 5.98
C PHE A 288 -17.70 13.28 6.48
N ILE A 289 -18.06 12.00 6.65
CA ILE A 289 -17.10 10.93 6.92
C ILE A 289 -16.81 10.18 5.62
N THR A 290 -15.52 10.11 5.30
CA THR A 290 -15.00 9.38 4.15
C THR A 290 -14.75 7.93 4.51
N GLY A 291 -14.22 7.67 5.72
CA GLY A 291 -14.00 6.32 6.21
C GLY A 291 -13.71 6.26 7.70
N ILE A 292 -13.86 5.06 8.26
CA ILE A 292 -13.60 4.75 9.67
C ILE A 292 -12.65 3.57 9.72
N THR A 293 -11.51 3.76 10.36
CA THR A 293 -10.45 2.76 10.42
C THR A 293 -9.82 2.73 11.81
N GLY A 294 -8.94 1.78 12.06
CA GLY A 294 -8.21 1.74 13.32
C GLY A 294 -7.24 0.57 13.40
N LYS A 295 -6.41 0.63 14.41
CA LYS A 295 -5.44 -0.40 14.78
C LYS A 295 -5.52 -0.71 16.25
N LYS A 296 -5.21 -1.94 16.61
CA LYS A 296 -5.10 -2.42 18.00
C LYS A 296 -3.65 -2.39 18.47
N ASP A 297 -3.49 -2.66 19.75
CA ASP A 297 -2.21 -2.95 20.36
C ASP A 297 -1.27 -1.73 20.40
N PHE A 298 -1.81 -0.62 20.93
CA PHE A 298 -1.05 0.56 21.32
C PHE A 298 -0.81 0.59 22.82
N THR A 299 0.29 1.22 23.19
CA THR A 299 0.67 1.56 24.56
C THR A 299 0.71 3.07 24.71
N ILE A 300 0.14 3.59 25.79
CA ILE A 300 0.21 4.99 26.18
C ILE A 300 1.10 5.09 27.42
N LEU A 301 2.19 5.84 27.32
CA LEU A 301 2.96 6.29 28.46
C LEU A 301 2.43 7.65 28.89
N SER A 302 1.86 7.75 30.09
CA SER A 302 1.36 8.99 30.65
C SER A 302 2.26 9.42 31.80
N LEU A 303 2.79 10.62 31.72
CA LEU A 303 3.58 11.20 32.80
C LEU A 303 2.94 12.50 33.29
N SER A 304 3.00 12.75 34.58
CA SER A 304 2.65 14.03 35.14
C SER A 304 3.82 14.62 35.96
N LYS A 305 3.96 15.94 35.89
CA LYS A 305 4.98 16.67 36.60
C LYS A 305 4.44 18.07 36.95
N ARG A 306 4.34 18.39 38.21
CA ARG A 306 3.87 19.70 38.66
C ARG A 306 4.76 20.83 38.13
N GLY A 307 4.13 21.84 37.56
CA GLY A 307 4.84 22.99 37.01
C GLY A 307 5.51 22.69 35.65
N MET A 308 5.16 21.58 35.00
CA MET A 308 5.71 21.20 33.69
C MET A 308 5.49 22.29 32.64
N GLY A 309 4.34 22.95 32.66
CA GLY A 309 4.02 24.04 31.73
C GLY A 309 5.00 25.23 31.85
N ASN A 310 5.72 25.39 32.94
CA ASN A 310 6.76 26.41 33.12
C ASN A 310 8.19 25.87 32.90
N GLN A 311 8.34 24.60 32.60
CA GLN A 311 9.64 23.97 32.31
C GLN A 311 9.87 23.73 30.84
N VAL A 312 10.89 24.41 30.31
CA VAL A 312 11.28 24.23 28.89
C VAL A 312 11.93 22.86 28.69
N GLY A 313 11.52 22.17 27.63
CA GLY A 313 12.21 20.97 27.13
C GLY A 313 11.78 19.65 27.77
N VAL A 314 10.75 19.60 28.61
CA VAL A 314 10.25 18.33 29.21
C VAL A 314 9.84 17.34 28.09
N LEU A 315 9.00 17.76 27.15
CA LEU A 315 8.60 16.92 26.02
C LEU A 315 9.80 16.46 25.18
N ARG A 316 10.77 17.36 24.92
CA ARG A 316 11.99 16.98 24.19
C ARG A 316 12.76 15.86 24.89
N LYS A 317 12.88 15.92 26.23
CA LYS A 317 13.56 14.86 27.00
C LYS A 317 12.87 13.51 26.85
N VAL A 318 11.53 13.48 26.97
CA VAL A 318 10.73 12.26 26.77
C VAL A 318 10.95 11.70 25.36
N LEU A 319 10.82 12.54 24.33
CA LEU A 319 11.01 12.11 22.94
C LEU A 319 12.45 11.67 22.64
N SER A 320 13.46 12.32 23.27
CA SER A 320 14.86 11.92 23.14
C SER A 320 15.17 10.54 23.74
N VAL A 321 14.46 10.15 24.81
CA VAL A 321 14.54 8.78 25.34
C VAL A 321 14.01 7.79 24.31
N LEU A 322 12.84 8.04 23.74
CA LEU A 322 12.24 7.16 22.75
C LEU A 322 13.10 7.08 21.47
N GLU A 323 13.67 8.20 21.03
CA GLU A 323 14.57 8.27 19.88
C GLU A 323 15.82 7.39 20.07
N ARG A 324 16.45 7.40 21.26
CA ARG A 324 17.62 6.54 21.58
C ARG A 324 17.32 5.05 21.39
N HIS A 325 16.06 4.66 21.61
CA HIS A 325 15.59 3.28 21.45
C HIS A 325 14.94 3.01 20.07
N ASN A 326 15.03 3.98 19.13
CA ASN A 326 14.43 3.89 17.80
C ASN A 326 12.91 3.63 17.81
N ILE A 327 12.20 4.23 18.79
CA ILE A 327 10.76 4.14 18.95
C ILE A 327 10.09 5.31 18.23
N SER A 328 9.23 5.00 17.26
CA SER A 328 8.37 5.99 16.61
C SER A 328 7.16 6.31 17.52
N VAL A 329 6.82 7.58 17.61
CA VAL A 329 5.65 8.07 18.36
C VAL A 329 4.55 8.41 17.39
N ASP A 330 3.35 7.85 17.60
CA ASP A 330 2.19 8.10 16.74
C ASP A 330 1.42 9.36 17.16
N TYR A 331 1.15 9.55 18.46
CA TYR A 331 0.40 10.70 18.97
C TYR A 331 0.97 11.19 20.30
N VAL A 332 0.77 12.51 20.58
CA VAL A 332 1.25 13.15 21.81
C VAL A 332 0.14 14.03 22.40
N PRO A 333 -0.89 13.43 23.02
CA PRO A 333 -1.86 14.19 23.81
C PRO A 333 -1.18 14.85 25.01
N ASN A 334 -1.41 16.14 25.21
CA ASN A 334 -0.80 16.89 26.31
C ASN A 334 -1.79 17.79 27.05
N GLY A 335 -1.48 18.04 28.30
CA GLY A 335 -2.15 19.03 29.16
C GLY A 335 -1.14 19.99 29.76
N ILE A 336 -1.52 20.73 30.81
CA ILE A 336 -0.65 21.74 31.44
C ILE A 336 0.49 21.05 32.21
N ASP A 337 0.18 20.07 33.03
CA ASP A 337 1.13 19.35 33.91
C ASP A 337 1.20 17.85 33.60
N ASN A 338 0.71 17.45 32.43
CA ASN A 338 0.80 16.07 31.96
C ASN A 338 1.10 15.99 30.45
N VAL A 339 1.77 14.94 30.06
CA VAL A 339 1.97 14.56 28.67
C VAL A 339 1.83 13.06 28.53
N SER A 340 1.16 12.65 27.48
CA SER A 340 1.09 11.24 27.09
C SER A 340 1.77 11.06 25.73
N VAL A 341 2.43 9.92 25.54
CA VAL A 341 2.99 9.52 24.26
C VAL A 341 2.39 8.16 23.88
N VAL A 342 1.93 8.05 22.66
CA VAL A 342 1.22 6.88 22.14
C VAL A 342 2.07 6.24 21.06
N MET A 343 2.30 4.94 21.16
CA MET A 343 3.09 4.16 20.20
C MET A 343 2.57 2.72 20.14
N THR A 344 2.99 1.98 19.12
CA THR A 344 2.62 0.57 19.03
C THR A 344 3.24 -0.24 20.16
N THR A 345 2.48 -1.16 20.75
CA THR A 345 2.98 -2.04 21.83
C THR A 345 4.17 -2.88 21.37
N GLU A 346 4.15 -3.33 20.11
CA GLU A 346 5.25 -4.11 19.52
C GLU A 346 6.59 -3.37 19.57
N SER A 347 6.60 -2.06 19.28
CA SER A 347 7.83 -1.26 19.25
C SER A 347 8.42 -1.03 20.64
N ILE A 348 7.58 -0.79 21.66
CA ILE A 348 8.07 -0.42 22.98
C ILE A 348 8.30 -1.63 23.89
N ALA A 349 7.55 -2.72 23.75
CA ALA A 349 7.60 -3.86 24.66
C ALA A 349 9.01 -4.39 24.96
N PRO A 350 9.92 -4.53 23.98
CA PRO A 350 11.28 -5.01 24.25
C PRO A 350 12.11 -4.09 25.15
N HIS A 351 11.81 -2.80 25.18
CA HIS A 351 12.58 -1.75 25.84
C HIS A 351 11.83 -1.04 26.96
N LEU A 352 10.60 -1.45 27.27
CA LEU A 352 9.67 -0.72 28.15
C LEU A 352 10.31 -0.31 29.48
N TYR A 353 10.85 -1.27 30.24
CA TYR A 353 11.40 -0.98 31.55
C TYR A 353 12.65 -0.09 31.52
N THR A 354 13.48 -0.22 30.50
CA THR A 354 14.65 0.65 30.29
C THR A 354 14.20 2.07 30.00
N ILE A 355 13.21 2.25 29.13
CA ILE A 355 12.62 3.54 28.78
C ILE A 355 11.99 4.21 30.00
N LEU A 356 11.23 3.46 30.80
CA LEU A 356 10.65 4.00 32.05
C LEU A 356 11.72 4.49 33.02
N GLY A 357 12.82 3.73 33.18
CA GLY A 357 13.97 4.10 34.02
C GLY A 357 14.66 5.37 33.55
N GLU A 358 14.90 5.49 32.22
CA GLU A 358 15.54 6.68 31.63
C GLU A 358 14.62 7.91 31.72
N ILE A 359 13.31 7.77 31.47
CA ILE A 359 12.35 8.87 31.65
C ILE A 359 12.32 9.30 33.12
N GLN A 360 12.31 8.36 34.08
CA GLN A 360 12.36 8.67 35.49
C GLN A 360 13.61 9.47 35.86
N GLN A 361 14.76 9.15 35.29
CA GLN A 361 16.03 9.83 35.54
C GLN A 361 16.11 11.19 34.83
N ASP A 362 15.72 11.28 33.52
CA ASP A 362 15.93 12.48 32.71
C ASP A 362 14.86 13.56 33.00
N VAL A 363 13.64 13.15 33.34
CA VAL A 363 12.46 14.02 33.48
C VAL A 363 12.08 14.22 34.96
N GLU A 364 12.28 13.21 35.79
CA GLU A 364 11.83 13.19 37.22
C GLU A 364 10.35 13.52 37.33
N PRO A 365 9.44 12.74 36.69
CA PRO A 365 8.00 12.97 36.79
C PRO A 365 7.47 12.63 38.19
N ASP A 366 6.35 13.28 38.59
CA ASP A 366 5.63 12.92 39.81
C ASP A 366 4.93 11.57 39.68
N THR A 367 4.39 11.27 38.47
CA THR A 367 3.83 9.95 38.11
C THR A 367 4.26 9.56 36.70
N LEU A 368 4.40 8.26 36.50
CA LEU A 368 4.70 7.66 35.20
C LEU A 368 3.90 6.36 35.07
N ASP A 369 2.83 6.39 34.30
CA ASP A 369 1.88 5.30 34.14
C ASP A 369 1.94 4.70 32.75
N VAL A 370 1.74 3.39 32.69
CA VAL A 370 1.68 2.62 31.40
C VAL A 370 0.27 2.12 31.22
N HIS A 371 -0.34 2.48 30.10
CA HIS A 371 -1.66 1.96 29.69
C HIS A 371 -1.48 1.17 28.39
N ASP A 372 -1.57 -0.13 28.49
CA ASP A 372 -1.55 -1.07 27.34
C ASP A 372 -2.96 -1.44 26.90
N GLN A 373 -3.06 -2.36 25.92
CA GLN A 373 -4.33 -2.85 25.39
C GLN A 373 -5.25 -1.74 24.84
N ILE A 374 -4.66 -0.72 24.26
CA ILE A 374 -5.39 0.39 23.64
C ILE A 374 -5.53 0.14 22.13
N ALA A 375 -6.71 0.38 21.60
CA ALA A 375 -6.96 0.47 20.17
C ALA A 375 -7.16 1.94 19.79
N VAL A 376 -6.53 2.34 18.70
CA VAL A 376 -6.69 3.68 18.13
C VAL A 376 -7.66 3.58 16.97
N VAL A 377 -8.69 4.41 16.96
CA VAL A 377 -9.70 4.52 15.90
C VAL A 377 -9.66 5.93 15.34
N ALA A 378 -9.75 6.03 14.01
CA ALA A 378 -9.81 7.29 13.28
C ALA A 378 -11.10 7.35 12.45
N ALA A 379 -11.84 8.43 12.61
CA ALA A 379 -12.87 8.86 11.67
C ALA A 379 -12.26 9.91 10.73
N VAL A 380 -12.19 9.59 9.44
CA VAL A 380 -11.56 10.44 8.41
C VAL A 380 -12.64 11.07 7.53
N GLY A 381 -12.50 12.36 7.22
CA GLY A 381 -13.43 13.03 6.31
C GLY A 381 -13.09 14.51 6.10
N ARG A 382 -13.53 15.03 4.96
CA ARG A 382 -13.28 16.44 4.58
C ARG A 382 -14.07 17.40 5.45
N HIS A 383 -13.42 18.49 5.81
CA HIS A 383 -14.04 19.61 6.53
C HIS A 383 -14.62 19.27 7.90
N MET A 384 -14.20 18.16 8.53
CA MET A 384 -14.73 17.80 9.86
C MET A 384 -14.40 18.84 10.92
N ALA A 385 -13.18 19.42 10.88
CA ALA A 385 -12.74 20.45 11.82
C ALA A 385 -13.59 21.72 11.75
N PHE A 386 -14.21 22.02 10.60
CA PHE A 386 -14.99 23.24 10.36
C PHE A 386 -16.52 23.04 10.50
N ARG A 387 -16.97 21.85 10.93
CA ARG A 387 -18.40 21.56 11.09
C ARG A 387 -18.79 21.45 12.56
N PRO A 388 -19.62 22.38 13.06
CA PRO A 388 -20.15 22.28 14.41
C PRO A 388 -20.90 20.97 14.66
N GLY A 389 -20.65 20.35 15.81
CA GLY A 389 -21.39 19.20 16.30
C GLY A 389 -20.90 17.83 15.86
N ILE A 390 -19.92 17.71 14.92
CA ILE A 390 -19.43 16.39 14.48
C ILE A 390 -18.80 15.61 15.63
N SER A 391 -17.84 16.21 16.35
CA SER A 391 -17.20 15.57 17.51
C SER A 391 -18.23 15.21 18.59
N GLY A 392 -19.20 16.10 18.83
CA GLY A 392 -20.29 15.82 19.78
C GLY A 392 -21.12 14.60 19.41
N ARG A 393 -21.53 14.47 18.15
CA ARG A 393 -22.27 13.30 17.65
C ARG A 393 -21.45 12.01 17.72
N LEU A 394 -20.15 12.10 17.35
CA LEU A 394 -19.25 10.95 17.36
C LEU A 394 -19.08 10.40 18.78
N PHE A 395 -18.78 11.27 19.74
CA PHE A 395 -18.57 10.85 21.12
C PHE A 395 -19.88 10.49 21.84
N ALA A 396 -21.00 11.12 21.48
CA ALA A 396 -22.34 10.73 21.99
C ALA A 396 -22.67 9.29 21.58
N ALA A 397 -22.49 8.94 20.29
CA ALA A 397 -22.75 7.59 19.80
C ALA A 397 -21.90 6.52 20.52
N LEU A 398 -20.63 6.81 20.80
CA LEU A 398 -19.76 5.90 21.56
C LEU A 398 -20.19 5.79 23.02
N GLY A 399 -20.56 6.90 23.66
CA GLY A 399 -21.04 6.93 25.05
C GLY A 399 -22.36 6.19 25.23
N GLU A 400 -23.32 6.35 24.32
CA GLU A 400 -24.60 5.62 24.31
C GLU A 400 -24.39 4.10 24.15
N ALA A 401 -23.33 3.70 23.44
CA ALA A 401 -22.94 2.30 23.32
C ALA A 401 -22.12 1.77 24.51
N GLY A 402 -21.88 2.59 25.54
CA GLY A 402 -21.10 2.22 26.73
C GLY A 402 -19.60 2.09 26.47
N ILE A 403 -19.08 2.70 25.40
CA ILE A 403 -17.66 2.63 25.04
C ILE A 403 -16.92 3.80 25.69
N ASN A 404 -15.92 3.47 26.53
CA ASN A 404 -15.09 4.46 27.20
C ASN A 404 -13.97 4.96 26.29
N ILE A 405 -13.78 6.29 26.23
CA ILE A 405 -12.73 6.94 25.45
C ILE A 405 -11.51 7.16 26.34
N ARG A 406 -10.36 6.66 25.93
CA ARG A 406 -9.10 6.70 26.69
C ARG A 406 -8.20 7.89 26.30
N MET A 407 -8.32 8.36 25.06
CA MET A 407 -7.63 9.54 24.53
C MET A 407 -8.43 10.13 23.37
N ILE A 408 -8.19 11.41 23.07
CA ILE A 408 -8.70 12.12 21.91
C ILE A 408 -7.55 12.94 21.34
N ASN A 409 -7.39 12.90 20.01
CA ASN A 409 -6.46 13.74 19.26
C ASN A 409 -7.16 14.31 18.03
N GLN A 410 -7.18 15.62 17.91
CA GLN A 410 -7.70 16.35 16.76
C GLN A 410 -7.00 17.70 16.66
N GLY A 411 -6.34 17.98 15.53
CA GLY A 411 -5.77 19.27 15.23
C GLY A 411 -6.79 20.25 14.62
N PRO A 412 -6.42 21.52 14.47
CA PRO A 412 -7.33 22.57 14.00
C PRO A 412 -7.72 22.41 12.52
N ASP A 413 -6.84 21.83 11.69
CA ASP A 413 -7.03 21.67 10.24
C ASP A 413 -7.06 20.19 9.83
N GLU A 414 -7.20 19.29 10.80
CA GLU A 414 -7.11 17.86 10.53
C GLU A 414 -8.33 17.31 9.81
N LEU A 415 -8.04 16.37 8.92
CA LEU A 415 -9.02 15.60 8.17
C LEU A 415 -9.61 14.45 9.00
N ASN A 416 -9.18 14.31 10.26
CA ASN A 416 -9.55 13.19 11.09
C ASN A 416 -9.89 13.59 12.53
N ILE A 417 -10.64 12.72 13.19
CA ILE A 417 -10.80 12.68 14.63
C ILE A 417 -10.29 11.33 15.09
N ILE A 418 -9.22 11.34 15.89
CA ILE A 418 -8.58 10.15 16.41
C ILE A 418 -8.92 9.99 17.86
N PHE A 419 -9.25 8.78 18.29
CA PHE A 419 -9.51 8.47 19.69
C PHE A 419 -9.07 7.07 20.04
N GLY A 420 -8.68 6.88 21.30
CA GLY A 420 -8.31 5.59 21.87
C GLY A 420 -9.46 4.97 22.64
N VAL A 421 -9.61 3.65 22.50
CA VAL A 421 -10.54 2.82 23.29
C VAL A 421 -9.80 1.57 23.77
N ASP A 422 -10.38 0.83 24.72
CA ASP A 422 -9.81 -0.46 25.09
C ASP A 422 -9.87 -1.43 23.89
N ASN A 423 -8.86 -2.31 23.72
CA ASN A 423 -8.79 -3.28 22.62
C ASN A 423 -10.06 -4.13 22.46
N ARG A 424 -10.74 -4.44 23.57
CA ARG A 424 -11.99 -5.22 23.58
C ARG A 424 -13.13 -4.48 22.87
N ASP A 425 -13.15 -3.15 22.93
CA ASP A 425 -14.23 -2.31 22.40
C ASP A 425 -13.98 -1.89 20.95
N PHE A 426 -12.81 -2.21 20.38
CA PHE A 426 -12.37 -1.80 19.05
C PHE A 426 -13.39 -2.04 17.96
N LYS A 427 -13.86 -3.29 17.83
CA LYS A 427 -14.83 -3.65 16.76
C LYS A 427 -16.19 -2.99 17.00
N ALA A 428 -16.61 -2.88 18.24
CA ALA A 428 -17.86 -2.22 18.61
C ALA A 428 -17.81 -0.73 18.26
N ALA A 429 -16.71 -0.04 18.57
CA ALA A 429 -16.51 1.37 18.23
C ALA A 429 -16.63 1.64 16.72
N ILE A 430 -15.95 0.85 15.89
CA ILE A 430 -16.04 1.00 14.43
C ILE A 430 -17.47 0.77 13.94
N ARG A 431 -18.17 -0.28 14.41
CA ARG A 431 -19.56 -0.57 14.02
C ARG A 431 -20.54 0.54 14.42
N VAL A 432 -20.42 1.03 15.66
CA VAL A 432 -21.27 2.12 16.17
C VAL A 432 -21.12 3.36 15.31
N LEU A 433 -19.89 3.77 15.03
CA LEU A 433 -19.64 4.94 14.20
C LEU A 433 -20.13 4.74 12.76
N TYR A 434 -19.83 3.58 12.16
CA TYR A 434 -20.31 3.28 10.82
C TYR A 434 -21.83 3.37 10.71
N ASN A 435 -22.57 2.78 11.64
CA ASN A 435 -24.02 2.81 11.66
C ASN A 435 -24.58 4.22 11.91
N SER A 436 -23.90 5.04 12.71
CA SER A 436 -24.37 6.39 13.07
C SER A 436 -24.12 7.44 11.98
N PHE A 437 -23.17 7.20 11.06
CA PHE A 437 -22.75 8.21 10.09
C PHE A 437 -22.83 7.76 8.63
N VAL A 438 -22.96 6.48 8.35
CA VAL A 438 -22.97 5.93 7.00
C VAL A 438 -24.32 5.30 6.64
N LYS A 439 -24.99 4.67 7.60
CA LYS A 439 -26.36 4.14 7.48
C LYS A 439 -27.39 5.11 8.02
#